data_4c42b4489e8113a27f8ba8905f30869e
#
_entry.id   4c42b4489e8113a27f8ba8905f30869e
#
_cell.length_a   1.000
_cell.length_b   1.000
_cell.length_c   1.000
_cell.angle_alpha   90.00
_cell.angle_beta   90.00
_cell.angle_gamma   90.00
#
_symmetry.space_group_name_H-M   'P 1'
#
loop_
_entity.id
_entity.type
_entity.pdbx_description
1 polymer ?
#
loop_
_entity_poly.entity_id
_entity_poly.type
_entity_poly.pdbx_seq_one_letter_code
_entity_poly.pdbx_strand_id
1 'polypeptide(L)'
;MGALLTGALLLWMPVAQAAGMLTRYTDYRERVFDRQGQLQYHLTTHEYLQRMPSGRPSLSSLFALREMQRASLQLKQGTLMVNDVIVRFEHGHYQDGMLVMGNTEVTLPEGRMLAASLRFDPVQQVLDAPRARLLSFSGEVLGQYRDYHRPLR
;
A
#
# COMPACT_ATOMS: atom_id res chain seq x y z
N MET A 1 1.89 7.61 -15.49
CA MET A 1 1.37 8.86 -16.07
C MET A 1 0.18 9.43 -15.30
N GLY A 2 -0.68 8.64 -14.73
CA GLY A 2 -1.81 9.14 -13.95
C GLY A 2 -1.42 10.05 -12.78
N ALA A 3 -0.30 9.80 -12.11
CA ALA A 3 0.13 10.60 -10.98
C ALA A 3 0.52 12.05 -11.34
N LEU A 4 1.07 12.27 -12.51
CA LEU A 4 1.47 13.61 -12.96
C LEU A 4 0.27 14.46 -13.41
N LEU A 5 -0.68 13.86 -14.09
CA LEU A 5 -1.92 14.50 -14.51
C LEU A 5 -2.81 14.86 -13.31
N THR A 6 -2.81 14.01 -12.30
CA THR A 6 -3.57 14.24 -11.08
C THR A 6 -2.98 15.32 -10.19
N GLY A 7 -1.66 15.45 -10.17
CA GLY A 7 -1.01 16.57 -9.50
C GLY A 7 -1.42 17.92 -10.12
N ALA A 8 -1.53 17.98 -11.42
CA ALA A 8 -2.00 19.17 -12.13
C ALA A 8 -3.47 19.48 -11.85
N LEU A 9 -4.34 18.48 -11.77
CA LEU A 9 -5.75 18.64 -11.40
C LEU A 9 -5.93 19.18 -9.98
N LEU A 10 -5.09 18.77 -9.06
CA LEU A 10 -5.07 19.31 -7.70
C LEU A 10 -4.73 20.80 -7.66
N LEU A 11 -3.85 21.26 -8.54
CA LEU A 11 -3.50 22.66 -8.68
C LEU A 11 -4.63 23.50 -9.32
N TRP A 12 -5.50 22.86 -10.10
CA TRP A 12 -6.59 23.52 -10.79
C TRP A 12 -7.91 23.49 -10.03
N MET A 13 -7.98 22.86 -8.89
CA MET A 13 -9.15 22.91 -8.02
C MET A 13 -8.95 23.97 -6.93
N PRO A 14 -9.21 25.26 -7.24
CA PRO A 14 -8.91 26.35 -6.31
C PRO A 14 -9.90 26.42 -5.15
N VAL A 15 -10.94 25.63 -5.18
CA VAL A 15 -11.93 25.58 -4.09
C VAL A 15 -11.43 24.58 -3.07
N ALA A 16 -10.29 24.88 -2.48
CA ALA A 16 -9.88 24.22 -1.26
C ALA A 16 -10.94 24.50 -0.21
N GLN A 17 -11.80 23.56 -0.02
CA GLN A 17 -12.71 23.61 1.11
C GLN A 17 -11.87 23.58 2.38
N ALA A 18 -12.24 24.38 3.36
CA ALA A 18 -11.52 24.54 4.63
C ALA A 18 -11.32 23.21 5.39
N ALA A 19 -12.03 22.14 5.04
CA ALA A 19 -11.98 20.81 5.66
C ALA A 19 -11.05 19.82 4.97
N GLY A 20 -10.26 20.25 3.98
CA GLY A 20 -9.45 19.35 3.16
C GLY A 20 -10.21 18.80 1.95
N MET A 21 -9.49 18.49 0.91
CA MET A 21 -10.03 18.02 -0.35
C MET A 21 -9.83 16.51 -0.47
N LEU A 22 -10.88 15.79 -0.84
CA LEU A 22 -10.82 14.38 -1.17
C LEU A 22 -10.62 14.24 -2.67
N THR A 23 -9.53 13.64 -3.08
CA THR A 23 -9.22 13.38 -4.49
C THR A 23 -9.23 11.89 -4.76
N ARG A 24 -9.88 11.51 -5.85
CA ARG A 24 -9.93 10.14 -6.34
C ARG A 24 -9.03 10.01 -7.56
N TYR A 25 -8.24 8.96 -7.57
CA TYR A 25 -7.37 8.63 -8.67
C TYR A 25 -7.62 7.19 -9.12
N THR A 26 -7.36 6.91 -10.39
CA THR A 26 -7.45 5.57 -10.97
C THR A 26 -6.08 5.11 -11.46
N ASP A 27 -5.85 3.80 -11.41
CA ASP A 27 -4.63 3.16 -11.94
C ASP A 27 -3.34 3.73 -11.36
N TYR A 28 -3.27 3.80 -10.03
CA TYR A 28 -2.06 4.21 -9.33
C TYR A 28 -0.99 3.13 -9.37
N ARG A 29 0.24 3.56 -9.62
CA ARG A 29 1.43 2.70 -9.61
C ARG A 29 2.56 3.37 -8.84
N GLU A 30 3.18 2.60 -7.97
CA GLU A 30 4.34 3.04 -7.20
C GLU A 30 5.44 1.98 -7.28
N ARG A 31 6.65 2.40 -7.61
CA ARG A 31 7.85 1.57 -7.57
C ARG A 31 8.84 2.21 -6.63
N VAL A 32 9.34 1.42 -5.70
CA VAL A 32 10.32 1.89 -4.71
C VAL A 32 11.62 1.14 -4.91
N PHE A 33 12.70 1.89 -5.02
CA PHE A 33 14.04 1.37 -5.24
C PHE A 33 14.91 1.69 -4.01
N ASP A 34 15.86 0.82 -3.72
CA ASP A 34 16.87 1.04 -2.71
C ASP A 34 17.97 1.99 -3.21
N ARG A 35 18.98 2.27 -2.35
CA ARG A 35 20.10 3.14 -2.69
C ARG A 35 20.99 2.57 -3.81
N GLN A 36 20.96 1.26 -4.02
CA GLN A 36 21.67 0.56 -5.09
C GLN A 36 20.87 0.49 -6.39
N GLY A 37 19.65 1.04 -6.42
CA GLY A 37 18.78 1.02 -7.58
C GLY A 37 18.03 -0.28 -7.78
N GLN A 38 18.00 -1.16 -6.79
CA GLN A 38 17.23 -2.41 -6.83
C GLN A 38 15.78 -2.16 -6.42
N LEU A 39 14.85 -2.77 -7.14
CA LEU A 39 13.43 -2.65 -6.84
C LEU A 39 13.12 -3.33 -5.50
N GLN A 40 12.61 -2.55 -4.54
CA GLN A 40 12.19 -3.07 -3.24
C GLN A 40 10.76 -3.59 -3.27
N TYR A 41 9.85 -2.81 -3.83
CA TYR A 41 8.49 -3.27 -4.03
C TYR A 41 7.79 -2.48 -5.15
N HIS A 42 6.75 -3.09 -5.68
CA HIS A 42 5.88 -2.50 -6.68
C HIS A 42 4.44 -2.59 -6.20
N LEU A 43 3.78 -1.46 -6.09
CA LEU A 43 2.38 -1.35 -5.70
C LEU A 43 1.56 -0.84 -6.87
N THR A 44 0.50 -1.56 -7.21
CA THR A 44 -0.51 -1.10 -8.16
C THR A 44 -1.87 -1.12 -7.52
N THR A 45 -2.69 -0.11 -7.76
CA THR A 45 -4.08 -0.10 -7.29
C THR A 45 -5.01 0.38 -8.39
N HIS A 46 -6.21 -0.16 -8.40
CA HIS A 46 -7.24 0.28 -9.33
C HIS A 46 -7.74 1.68 -8.99
N GLU A 47 -7.95 1.95 -7.71
CA GLU A 47 -8.41 3.24 -7.22
C GLU A 47 -7.73 3.60 -5.91
N TYR A 48 -7.36 4.86 -5.74
CA TYR A 48 -6.96 5.38 -4.45
C TYR A 48 -7.61 6.73 -4.16
N LEU A 49 -7.86 6.95 -2.89
CA LEU A 49 -8.42 8.19 -2.37
C LEU A 49 -7.37 8.87 -1.52
N GLN A 50 -7.15 10.14 -1.76
CA GLN A 50 -6.25 10.95 -0.98
C GLN A 50 -7.00 12.12 -0.36
N ARG A 51 -6.89 12.27 0.94
CA ARG A 51 -7.38 13.44 1.65
C ARG A 51 -6.21 14.40 1.88
N MET A 52 -6.29 15.57 1.31
CA MET A 52 -5.30 16.60 1.53
C MET A 52 -5.59 17.32 2.85
N PRO A 53 -4.56 17.57 3.68
CA PRO A 53 -4.72 18.36 4.88
C PRO A 53 -5.07 19.81 4.53
N SER A 54 -5.90 20.44 5.36
CA SER A 54 -6.20 21.86 5.26
C SER A 54 -5.00 22.67 5.76
N GLY A 55 -4.59 23.68 5.00
CA GLY A 55 -3.52 24.60 5.35
C GLY A 55 -2.36 24.63 4.36
N ARG A 56 -1.53 25.67 4.47
CA ARG A 56 -0.31 25.79 3.66
C ARG A 56 0.83 25.06 4.36
N PRO A 57 1.49 24.09 3.72
CA PRO A 57 2.67 23.45 4.27
C PRO A 57 3.84 24.45 4.34
N SER A 58 4.55 24.46 5.46
CA SER A 58 5.80 25.18 5.56
C SER A 58 6.91 24.43 4.83
N LEU A 59 7.91 25.15 4.28
CA LEU A 59 9.03 24.54 3.58
C LEU A 59 9.84 23.57 4.44
N SER A 60 9.86 23.79 5.75
CA SER A 60 10.53 22.90 6.71
C SER A 60 9.79 21.58 6.95
N SER A 61 8.58 21.45 6.45
CA SER A 61 7.74 20.27 6.67
C SER A 61 7.54 19.41 5.41
N LEU A 62 8.34 19.61 4.37
CA LEU A 62 8.22 18.85 3.12
C LEU A 62 8.34 17.33 3.34
N PHE A 63 9.19 16.90 4.28
CA PHE A 63 9.29 15.48 4.65
C PHE A 63 8.07 15.01 5.43
N ALA A 64 7.61 15.79 6.39
CA ALA A 64 6.39 15.52 7.14
C ALA A 64 5.15 15.52 6.23
N LEU A 65 5.13 16.37 5.20
CA LEU A 65 4.07 16.41 4.21
C LEU A 65 3.97 15.09 3.43
N ARG A 66 5.09 14.50 3.06
CA ARG A 66 5.12 13.21 2.36
C ARG A 66 4.53 12.08 3.20
N GLU A 67 4.87 12.05 4.50
CA GLU A 67 4.31 11.07 5.42
C GLU A 67 2.83 11.32 5.70
N MET A 68 2.43 12.57 5.84
CA MET A 68 1.02 12.94 6.01
C MET A 68 0.20 12.63 4.75
N GLN A 69 0.75 12.81 3.57
CA GLN A 69 0.10 12.42 2.32
C GLN A 69 -0.09 10.91 2.24
N ARG A 70 0.91 10.13 2.65
CA ARG A 70 0.81 8.67 2.71
C ARG A 70 -0.24 8.22 3.73
N ALA A 71 -0.27 8.84 4.91
CA ALA A 71 -1.22 8.51 5.97
C ALA A 71 -2.68 8.75 5.58
N SER A 72 -2.93 9.66 4.64
CA SER A 72 -4.28 9.99 4.16
C SER A 72 -4.71 9.18 2.93
N LEU A 73 -3.87 8.25 2.46
CA LEU A 73 -4.09 7.48 1.26
C LEU A 73 -4.90 6.22 1.57
N GLN A 74 -6.03 6.07 0.89
CA GLN A 74 -6.83 4.84 0.91
C GLN A 74 -6.77 4.18 -0.46
N LEU A 75 -6.45 2.90 -0.47
CA LEU A 75 -6.24 2.10 -1.67
C LEU A 75 -7.40 1.11 -1.84
N LYS A 76 -7.86 0.92 -3.06
CA LYS A 76 -8.88 -0.07 -3.39
C LYS A 76 -8.40 -0.97 -4.50
N GLN A 77 -8.56 -2.27 -4.31
CA GLN A 77 -8.23 -3.31 -5.28
C GLN A 77 -6.82 -3.14 -5.83
N GLY A 78 -5.87 -3.66 -5.10
CA GLY A 78 -4.47 -3.51 -5.48
C GLY A 78 -3.68 -4.80 -5.44
N THR A 79 -2.46 -4.67 -5.92
CA THR A 79 -1.45 -5.73 -5.92
C THR A 79 -0.13 -5.15 -5.45
N LEU A 80 0.45 -5.79 -4.44
CA LEU A 80 1.79 -5.51 -3.95
C LEU A 80 2.71 -6.65 -4.39
N MET A 81 3.80 -6.31 -5.05
CA MET A 81 4.82 -7.27 -5.47
C MET A 81 6.13 -6.97 -4.75
N VAL A 82 6.62 -7.95 -4.00
CA VAL A 82 7.89 -7.87 -3.29
C VAL A 82 8.68 -9.16 -3.57
N ASN A 83 9.75 -9.05 -4.32
CA ASN A 83 10.52 -10.20 -4.83
C ASN A 83 9.60 -11.20 -5.55
N ASP A 84 9.52 -12.43 -5.08
CA ASP A 84 8.68 -13.51 -5.63
C ASP A 84 7.31 -13.63 -4.94
N VAL A 85 6.99 -12.70 -4.05
CA VAL A 85 5.72 -12.67 -3.31
C VAL A 85 4.77 -11.66 -3.94
N ILE A 86 3.54 -12.08 -4.20
CA ILE A 86 2.49 -11.25 -4.76
C ILE A 86 1.32 -11.20 -3.79
N VAL A 87 0.97 -10.00 -3.33
CA VAL A 87 -0.18 -9.77 -2.45
C VAL A 87 -1.28 -9.08 -3.23
N ARG A 88 -2.44 -9.68 -3.31
CA ARG A 88 -3.66 -9.05 -3.81
C ARG A 88 -4.54 -8.66 -2.65
N PHE A 89 -5.08 -7.46 -2.67
CA PHE A 89 -5.92 -6.94 -1.60
C PHE A 89 -7.13 -6.17 -2.15
N GLU A 90 -8.22 -6.15 -1.38
CA GLU A 90 -9.40 -5.37 -1.72
C GLU A 90 -9.29 -3.91 -1.29
N HIS A 91 -8.71 -3.66 -0.13
CA HIS A 91 -8.50 -2.31 0.38
C HIS A 91 -7.19 -2.23 1.16
N GLY A 92 -6.64 -1.04 1.22
CA GLY A 92 -5.40 -0.79 1.94
C GLY A 92 -5.27 0.67 2.35
N HIS A 93 -4.41 0.91 3.31
CA HIS A 93 -4.03 2.24 3.76
C HIS A 93 -2.65 2.19 4.42
N TYR A 94 -2.02 3.34 4.52
CA TYR A 94 -0.78 3.47 5.28
C TYR A 94 -1.10 3.87 6.72
N GLN A 95 -0.49 3.18 7.67
CA GLN A 95 -0.58 3.46 9.09
C GLN A 95 0.80 3.24 9.72
N ASP A 96 1.32 4.25 10.40
CA ASP A 96 2.62 4.20 11.07
C ASP A 96 3.76 3.74 10.14
N GLY A 97 3.73 4.22 8.89
CA GLY A 97 4.72 3.86 7.88
C GLY A 97 4.57 2.47 7.26
N MET A 98 3.60 1.70 7.71
CA MET A 98 3.29 0.37 7.18
C MET A 98 2.08 0.39 6.25
N LEU A 99 2.09 -0.47 5.24
CA LEU A 99 0.94 -0.70 4.40
C LEU A 99 0.05 -1.78 5.04
N VAL A 100 -1.14 -1.39 5.44
CA VAL A 100 -2.15 -2.29 6.00
C VAL A 100 -3.14 -2.64 4.91
N MET A 101 -3.30 -3.92 4.64
CA MET A 101 -4.15 -4.44 3.56
C MET A 101 -5.23 -5.36 4.14
N GLY A 102 -6.43 -5.26 3.58
CA GLY A 102 -7.56 -6.07 3.99
C GLY A 102 -8.03 -7.02 2.89
N ASN A 103 -8.54 -8.18 3.30
CA ASN A 103 -9.00 -9.25 2.43
C ASN A 103 -7.94 -9.64 1.40
N THR A 104 -6.85 -10.19 1.89
CA THR A 104 -5.65 -10.45 1.10
C THR A 104 -5.56 -11.89 0.65
N GLU A 105 -5.06 -12.08 -0.56
CA GLU A 105 -4.56 -13.34 -1.08
C GLU A 105 -3.09 -13.16 -1.46
N VAL A 106 -2.23 -13.94 -0.84
CA VAL A 106 -0.78 -13.88 -1.05
C VAL A 106 -0.34 -15.10 -1.86
N THR A 107 0.31 -14.88 -2.97
CA THR A 107 0.96 -15.94 -3.74
C THR A 107 2.40 -16.05 -3.27
N LEU A 108 2.73 -17.20 -2.70
CA LEU A 108 4.04 -17.58 -2.21
C LEU A 108 4.64 -18.67 -3.12
N PRO A 109 5.97 -18.90 -3.09
CA PRO A 109 6.58 -20.02 -3.81
C PRO A 109 5.97 -21.37 -3.42
N GLU A 110 5.61 -21.55 -2.16
CA GLU A 110 5.05 -22.81 -1.62
C GLU A 110 3.53 -22.95 -1.76
N GLY A 111 2.81 -21.89 -2.08
CA GLY A 111 1.35 -21.96 -2.16
C GLY A 111 0.68 -20.59 -2.09
N ARG A 112 -0.54 -20.57 -1.60
CA ARG A 112 -1.34 -19.35 -1.41
C ARG A 112 -1.68 -19.16 0.05
N MET A 113 -1.64 -17.93 0.50
CA MET A 113 -2.04 -17.57 1.85
C MET A 113 -3.23 -16.62 1.81
N LEU A 114 -4.21 -16.88 2.66
CA LEU A 114 -5.37 -16.02 2.84
C LEU A 114 -5.28 -15.35 4.22
N ALA A 115 -5.45 -14.04 4.24
CA ALA A 115 -5.47 -13.27 5.47
C ALA A 115 -6.49 -12.13 5.37
N ALA A 116 -7.34 -11.99 6.38
CA ALA A 116 -8.29 -10.88 6.44
C ALA A 116 -7.59 -9.53 6.65
N SER A 117 -6.44 -9.53 7.31
CA SER A 117 -5.60 -8.36 7.51
C SER A 117 -4.13 -8.74 7.37
N LEU A 118 -3.39 -7.93 6.63
CA LEU A 118 -1.97 -8.13 6.37
C LEU A 118 -1.25 -6.80 6.44
N ARG A 119 -0.10 -6.76 7.08
CA ARG A 119 0.77 -5.58 7.13
C ARG A 119 2.05 -5.84 6.37
N PHE A 120 2.49 -4.85 5.62
CA PHE A 120 3.79 -4.82 4.98
C PHE A 120 4.61 -3.66 5.54
N ASP A 121 5.78 -3.98 6.08
CA ASP A 121 6.78 -2.99 6.48
C ASP A 121 7.75 -2.78 5.31
N PRO A 122 7.71 -1.61 4.64
CA PRO A 122 8.57 -1.38 3.48
C PRO A 122 10.05 -1.18 3.84
N VAL A 123 10.36 -0.81 5.07
CA VAL A 123 11.75 -0.60 5.53
C VAL A 123 12.41 -1.93 5.84
N GLN A 124 11.76 -2.77 6.64
CA GLN A 124 12.29 -4.09 7.01
C GLN A 124 11.97 -5.17 5.98
N GLN A 125 11.06 -4.91 5.06
CA GLN A 125 10.54 -5.86 4.07
C GLN A 125 10.02 -7.14 4.73
N VAL A 126 9.02 -6.97 5.59
CA VAL A 126 8.39 -8.04 6.34
C VAL A 126 6.89 -7.99 6.13
N LEU A 127 6.28 -9.18 5.98
CA LEU A 127 4.84 -9.38 6.02
C LEU A 127 4.44 -9.91 7.38
N ASP A 128 3.43 -9.29 7.99
CA ASP A 128 2.84 -9.71 9.25
C ASP A 128 1.32 -9.84 9.11
N ALA A 129 0.77 -10.94 9.58
CA ALA A 129 -0.66 -11.16 9.63
C ALA A 129 -1.07 -11.70 10.99
N PRO A 130 -2.10 -11.14 11.66
CA PRO A 130 -2.60 -11.67 12.93
C PRO A 130 -3.09 -13.10 12.82
N ARG A 131 -3.70 -13.43 11.68
CA ARG A 131 -4.15 -14.78 11.33
C ARG A 131 -3.93 -15.00 9.84
N ALA A 132 -3.39 -16.15 9.51
CA ALA A 132 -3.15 -16.55 8.13
C ALA A 132 -3.49 -18.02 7.92
N ARG A 133 -3.99 -18.34 6.74
CA ARG A 133 -4.28 -19.69 6.33
C ARG A 133 -3.49 -20.00 5.06
N LEU A 134 -2.61 -20.96 5.15
CA LEU A 134 -1.79 -21.39 4.02
C LEU A 134 -2.46 -22.55 3.29
N LEU A 135 -2.58 -22.41 1.98
CA LEU A 135 -3.13 -23.41 1.08
C LEU A 135 -2.07 -23.84 0.07
N SER A 136 -2.09 -25.11 -0.31
CA SER A 136 -1.37 -25.54 -1.50
C SER A 136 -1.98 -24.95 -2.77
N PHE A 137 -1.28 -25.01 -3.90
CA PHE A 137 -1.84 -24.56 -5.18
C PHE A 137 -3.07 -25.37 -5.62
N SER A 138 -3.22 -26.59 -5.10
CA SER A 138 -4.38 -27.45 -5.34
C SER A 138 -5.56 -27.15 -4.37
N GLY A 139 -5.36 -26.28 -3.38
CA GLY A 139 -6.40 -25.84 -2.45
C GLY A 139 -6.42 -26.59 -1.11
N GLU A 140 -5.48 -27.49 -0.84
CA GLU A 140 -5.36 -28.18 0.43
C GLU A 140 -4.82 -27.25 1.53
N VAL A 141 -5.39 -27.33 2.73
CA VAL A 141 -4.91 -26.56 3.88
C VAL A 141 -3.59 -27.12 4.38
N LEU A 142 -2.50 -26.35 4.23
CA LEU A 142 -1.16 -26.70 4.71
C LEU A 142 -0.93 -26.24 6.14
N GLY A 143 -1.61 -25.20 6.59
CA GLY A 143 -1.45 -24.68 7.93
C GLY A 143 -2.38 -23.50 8.23
N GLN A 144 -2.58 -23.27 9.54
CA GLN A 144 -3.23 -22.08 10.06
C GLN A 144 -2.29 -21.46 11.08
N TYR A 145 -2.05 -20.16 10.95
CA TYR A 145 -1.06 -19.45 11.74
C TYR A 145 -1.70 -18.31 12.52
N ARG A 146 -1.26 -18.13 13.74
CA ARG A 146 -1.45 -16.91 14.52
C ARG A 146 -0.15 -16.13 14.49
N ASP A 147 -0.23 -14.81 14.37
CA ASP A 147 0.93 -13.94 14.33
C ASP A 147 1.96 -14.39 13.27
N TYR A 148 1.47 -14.57 12.05
CA TYR A 148 2.30 -14.94 10.92
C TYR A 148 3.32 -13.82 10.62
N HIS A 149 4.59 -14.19 10.55
CA HIS A 149 5.70 -13.27 10.30
C HIS A 149 6.60 -13.84 9.21
N ARG A 150 6.78 -13.10 8.14
CA ARG A 150 7.58 -13.54 7.01
C ARG A 150 8.52 -12.45 6.52
N PRO A 151 9.84 -12.59 6.70
CA PRO A 151 10.83 -11.77 6.02
C PRO A 151 10.80 -12.04 4.51
N LEU A 152 10.92 -10.97 3.70
CA LEU A 152 10.88 -11.04 2.25
C LEU A 152 12.26 -10.85 1.61
N ARG A 153 13.29 -10.73 2.45
CA ARG A 153 14.69 -10.69 2.02
C ARG A 153 15.31 -12.06 1.99
#